data_3c8e40d4a2a095e2f425d08424b91e9c
#
_entry.id   3c8e40d4a2a095e2f425d08424b91e9c
#
_cell.length_a   1.000
_cell.length_b   1.000
_cell.length_c   1.000
_cell.angle_alpha   90.00
_cell.angle_beta   90.00
_cell.angle_gamma   90.00
#
_symmetry.space_group_name_H-M   'P 1'
#
loop_
_entity.id
_entity.type
_entity.pdbx_description
1 polymer ?
#
loop_
_entity_poly.entity_id
_entity_poly.type
_entity_poly.pdbx_seq_one_letter_code
_entity_poly.pdbx_strand_id
1 'polypeptide(L)'
;MKQWVGRWLMGVSVIHTLFAVVVFGDVLQSIVGRGVFDTVGTDPMLGAVARFVLFGAALFICGLAVSALEEARSGVLPKSLGWSTLGLAILGVVLMPASGFWLAFPPAIAILLRKPTVRLASAPT
;
A
#
# COMPACT_ATOMS: atom_id res chain seq x y z
N MET A 1 -17.27 12.96 2.07
CA MET A 1 -16.23 12.44 1.15
C MET A 1 -16.21 10.92 1.19
N LYS A 2 -16.02 10.31 0.05
CA LYS A 2 -15.91 8.85 -0.02
C LYS A 2 -14.59 8.41 0.65
N GLN A 3 -14.69 7.46 1.56
CA GLN A 3 -13.55 6.90 2.29
C GLN A 3 -13.05 5.67 1.55
N TRP A 4 -12.30 5.87 0.48
CA TRP A 4 -11.89 4.77 -0.38
C TRP A 4 -10.37 4.52 -0.43
N VAL A 5 -9.55 5.46 0.04
CA VAL A 5 -8.10 5.38 -0.10
C VAL A 5 -7.53 4.17 0.64
N GLY A 6 -7.93 3.95 1.88
CA GLY A 6 -7.49 2.79 2.65
C GLY A 6 -7.95 1.48 2.02
N ARG A 7 -9.18 1.43 1.54
CA ARG A 7 -9.72 0.24 0.84
C ARG A 7 -8.99 -0.01 -0.48
N TRP A 8 -8.63 1.04 -1.20
CA TRP A 8 -7.82 0.93 -2.41
C TRP A 8 -6.47 0.30 -2.11
N LEU A 9 -5.78 0.78 -1.07
CA LEU A 9 -4.49 0.24 -0.65
C LEU A 9 -4.60 -1.24 -0.25
N MET A 10 -5.65 -1.62 0.47
CA MET A 10 -5.91 -3.03 0.79
C MET A 10 -6.14 -3.88 -0.45
N GLY A 11 -6.90 -3.37 -1.41
CA GLY A 11 -7.13 -4.03 -2.69
C GLY A 11 -5.83 -4.22 -3.49
N VAL A 12 -5.01 -3.19 -3.56
CA VAL A 12 -3.69 -3.24 -4.20
C VAL A 12 -2.79 -4.26 -3.49
N SER A 13 -2.83 -4.32 -2.16
CA SER A 13 -2.09 -5.32 -1.38
C SER A 13 -2.51 -6.75 -1.73
N VAL A 14 -3.81 -7.01 -1.86
CA VAL A 14 -4.31 -8.33 -2.26
C VAL A 14 -3.84 -8.69 -3.66
N ILE A 15 -3.94 -7.78 -4.62
CA ILE A 15 -3.46 -7.98 -5.98
C ILE A 15 -1.95 -8.25 -5.99
N HIS A 16 -1.19 -7.49 -5.23
CA HIS A 16 0.26 -7.65 -5.09
C HIS A 16 0.63 -9.02 -4.55
N THR A 17 -0.08 -9.48 -3.53
CA THR A 17 0.15 -10.80 -2.92
C THR A 17 -0.23 -11.94 -3.88
N LEU A 18 -1.35 -11.82 -4.58
CA LEU A 18 -1.76 -12.79 -5.60
C LEU A 18 -0.75 -12.87 -6.74
N PHE A 19 -0.25 -11.72 -7.18
CA PHE A 19 0.81 -11.66 -8.17
C PHE A 19 2.07 -12.39 -7.70
N ALA A 20 2.45 -12.19 -6.45
CA ALA A 20 3.60 -12.88 -5.85
C ALA A 20 3.42 -14.39 -5.85
N VAL A 21 2.25 -14.88 -5.48
CA VAL A 21 1.95 -16.32 -5.46
C VAL A 21 1.99 -16.91 -6.88
N VAL A 22 1.47 -16.21 -7.86
CA VAL A 22 1.44 -16.69 -9.25
C VAL A 22 2.84 -16.67 -9.88
N VAL A 23 3.58 -15.58 -9.71
CA VAL A 23 4.87 -15.37 -10.40
C VAL A 23 6.01 -16.08 -9.67
N PHE A 24 5.99 -16.06 -8.34
CA PHE A 24 7.06 -16.59 -7.49
C PHE A 24 6.65 -17.85 -6.75
N GLY A 25 5.61 -18.54 -7.22
CA GLY A 25 5.08 -19.74 -6.56
C GLY A 25 6.12 -20.81 -6.30
N ASP A 26 7.01 -21.08 -7.25
CA ASP A 26 8.07 -22.07 -7.12
C ASP A 26 9.05 -21.71 -5.99
N VAL A 27 9.44 -20.45 -5.90
CA VAL A 27 10.32 -19.95 -4.84
C VAL A 27 9.63 -20.02 -3.49
N LEU A 28 8.35 -19.66 -3.42
CA LEU A 28 7.55 -19.73 -2.19
C LEU A 28 7.38 -21.18 -1.73
N GLN A 29 7.13 -22.11 -2.63
CA GLN A 29 7.07 -23.54 -2.32
C GLN A 29 8.40 -24.05 -1.77
N SER A 30 9.52 -23.58 -2.32
CA SER A 30 10.85 -23.92 -1.81
C SER A 30 11.04 -23.44 -0.37
N ILE A 31 10.60 -22.22 -0.06
CA ILE A 31 10.68 -21.67 1.31
C ILE A 31 9.83 -22.50 2.27
N VAL A 32 8.60 -22.81 1.91
CA VAL A 32 7.69 -23.61 2.74
C VAL A 32 8.22 -25.03 2.92
N GLY A 33 8.72 -25.65 1.83
CA GLY A 33 9.26 -27.01 1.85
C GLY A 33 10.50 -27.15 2.73
N ARG A 34 11.26 -26.06 2.95
CA ARG A 34 12.43 -26.06 3.83
C ARG A 34 12.09 -25.72 5.29
N GLY A 35 10.81 -25.54 5.62
CA GLY A 35 10.34 -25.28 6.97
C GLY A 35 10.20 -23.82 7.37
N VAL A 36 10.30 -22.91 6.44
CA VAL A 36 10.12 -21.44 6.61
C VAL A 36 11.23 -20.79 7.45
N PHE A 37 11.59 -21.37 8.59
CA PHE A 37 12.57 -20.79 9.52
C PHE A 37 13.97 -20.74 8.88
N ASP A 38 14.55 -19.55 8.86
CA ASP A 38 15.90 -19.27 8.36
C ASP A 38 16.19 -19.82 6.94
N THR A 39 15.15 -19.90 6.10
CA THR A 39 15.26 -20.46 4.75
C THR A 39 15.83 -19.48 3.74
N VAL A 40 15.73 -18.18 4.00
CA VAL A 40 16.23 -17.13 3.10
C VAL A 40 17.76 -17.05 3.14
N GLY A 41 18.33 -17.10 4.34
CA GLY A 41 19.77 -17.01 4.53
C GLY A 41 20.38 -15.82 3.82
N THR A 42 21.38 -16.07 2.99
CA THR A 42 22.06 -15.04 2.17
C THR A 42 21.70 -15.12 0.69
N ASP A 43 20.71 -15.92 0.31
CA ASP A 43 20.29 -16.06 -1.09
C ASP A 43 19.54 -14.80 -1.54
N PRO A 44 20.07 -14.05 -2.54
CA PRO A 44 19.44 -12.80 -2.97
C PRO A 44 18.04 -13.00 -3.58
N MET A 45 17.80 -14.11 -4.28
CA MET A 45 16.51 -14.39 -4.90
C MET A 45 15.45 -14.68 -3.84
N LEU A 46 15.77 -15.57 -2.89
CA LEU A 46 14.86 -15.86 -1.78
C LEU A 46 14.59 -14.60 -0.94
N GLY A 47 15.61 -13.80 -0.71
CA GLY A 47 15.47 -12.53 0.00
C GLY A 47 14.58 -11.54 -0.74
N ALA A 48 14.73 -11.42 -2.04
CA ALA A 48 13.90 -10.52 -2.85
C ALA A 48 12.42 -10.95 -2.83
N VAL A 49 12.15 -12.24 -3.01
CA VAL A 49 10.78 -12.79 -3.00
C VAL A 49 10.15 -12.66 -1.61
N ALA A 50 10.90 -12.97 -0.56
CA ALA A 50 10.40 -12.82 0.82
C ALA A 50 10.02 -11.37 1.13
N ARG A 51 10.88 -10.41 0.76
CA ARG A 51 10.60 -8.98 0.93
C ARG A 51 9.39 -8.54 0.11
N PHE A 52 9.24 -9.05 -1.09
CA PHE A 52 8.09 -8.74 -1.94
C PHE A 52 6.78 -9.17 -1.29
N VAL A 53 6.73 -10.38 -0.73
CA VAL A 53 5.55 -10.90 -0.01
C VAL A 53 5.30 -10.11 1.26
N LEU A 54 6.34 -9.83 2.04
CA LEU A 54 6.25 -9.04 3.28
C LEU A 54 5.79 -7.61 2.99
N PHE A 55 6.21 -7.03 1.88
CA PHE A 55 5.74 -5.72 1.45
C PHE A 55 4.21 -5.73 1.20
N GLY A 56 3.68 -6.79 0.61
CA GLY A 56 2.24 -6.95 0.45
C GLY A 56 1.51 -6.94 1.79
N ALA A 57 2.02 -7.67 2.78
CA ALA A 57 1.45 -7.66 4.13
C ALA A 57 1.55 -6.29 4.79
N ALA A 58 2.69 -5.63 4.69
CA ALA A 58 2.89 -4.28 5.21
C ALA A 58 1.94 -3.27 4.55
N LEU A 59 1.77 -3.38 3.24
CA LEU A 59 0.85 -2.51 2.49
C LEU A 59 -0.60 -2.72 2.94
N PHE A 60 -1.00 -3.96 3.24
CA PHE A 60 -2.32 -4.25 3.78
C PHE A 60 -2.53 -3.59 5.15
N ILE A 61 -1.53 -3.70 6.03
CA ILE A 61 -1.56 -3.03 7.35
C ILE A 61 -1.65 -1.52 7.19
N CYS A 62 -0.88 -0.95 6.26
CA CYS A 62 -0.97 0.48 5.94
C CYS A 62 -2.37 0.85 5.43
N GLY A 63 -2.96 0.00 4.60
CA GLY A 63 -4.33 0.19 4.12
C GLY A 63 -5.36 0.21 5.24
N LEU A 64 -5.23 -0.69 6.21
CA LEU A 64 -6.06 -0.70 7.42
C LEU A 64 -5.89 0.58 8.22
N ALA A 65 -4.65 1.01 8.43
CA ALA A 65 -4.35 2.24 9.18
C ALA A 65 -4.91 3.48 8.47
N VAL A 66 -4.75 3.57 7.15
CA VAL A 66 -5.29 4.68 6.35
C VAL A 66 -6.82 4.67 6.38
N SER A 67 -7.44 3.49 6.29
CA SER A 67 -8.90 3.35 6.37
C SER A 67 -9.44 3.83 7.71
N ALA A 68 -8.78 3.46 8.81
CA ALA A 68 -9.14 3.92 10.15
C ALA A 68 -8.96 5.45 10.28
N LEU A 69 -7.91 5.99 9.71
CA LEU A 69 -7.63 7.42 9.72
C LEU A 69 -8.66 8.20 8.89
N GLU A 70 -9.04 7.68 7.72
CA GLU A 70 -10.11 8.26 6.90
C GLU A 70 -11.44 8.31 7.67
N GLU A 71 -11.78 7.23 8.34
CA GLU A 71 -13.01 7.16 9.14
C GLU A 71 -12.97 8.17 10.29
N ALA A 72 -11.87 8.23 11.04
CA ALA A 72 -11.71 9.14 12.17
C ALA A 72 -11.70 10.61 11.75
N ARG A 73 -11.28 10.93 10.53
CA ARG A 73 -11.12 12.30 10.02
C ARG A 73 -12.11 12.67 8.93
N SER A 74 -13.20 11.92 8.81
CA SER A 74 -14.26 12.19 7.82
C SER A 74 -13.75 12.26 6.37
N GLY A 75 -12.77 11.43 6.05
CA GLY A 75 -12.22 11.29 4.71
C GLY A 75 -11.05 12.21 4.38
N VAL A 76 -10.69 13.14 5.28
CA VAL A 76 -9.56 14.05 5.06
C VAL A 76 -8.30 13.43 5.66
N LEU A 77 -7.31 13.22 4.81
CA LEU A 77 -6.02 12.67 5.23
C LEU A 77 -4.95 13.77 5.27
N PRO A 78 -3.90 13.60 6.10
CA PRO A 78 -2.80 14.55 6.13
C PRO A 78 -2.15 14.71 4.75
N LYS A 79 -1.86 15.94 4.35
CA LYS A 79 -1.19 16.23 3.08
C LYS A 79 0.19 15.58 2.99
N SER A 80 0.89 15.44 4.12
CA SER A 80 2.17 14.73 4.18
C SER A 80 2.07 13.29 3.69
N LEU A 81 0.96 12.60 3.99
CA LEU A 81 0.71 11.26 3.51
C LEU A 81 0.55 11.23 1.98
N GLY A 82 -0.16 12.21 1.43
CA GLY A 82 -0.33 12.35 -0.02
C GLY A 82 0.99 12.61 -0.74
N TRP A 83 1.80 13.53 -0.24
CA TRP A 83 3.11 13.83 -0.81
C TRP A 83 4.08 12.65 -0.72
N SER A 84 4.08 11.94 0.42
CA SER A 84 4.93 10.76 0.61
C SER A 84 4.54 9.63 -0.35
N THR A 85 3.25 9.38 -0.50
CA THR A 85 2.74 8.36 -1.43
C THR A 85 3.04 8.73 -2.88
N LEU A 86 2.88 10.00 -3.25
CA LEU A 86 3.20 10.48 -4.59
C LEU A 86 4.69 10.34 -4.89
N GLY A 87 5.55 10.73 -3.94
CA GLY A 87 7.00 10.59 -4.09
C GLY A 87 7.42 9.13 -4.26
N LEU A 88 6.84 8.23 -3.47
CA LEU A 88 7.09 6.80 -3.59
C LEU A 88 6.60 6.26 -4.95
N ALA A 89 5.43 6.68 -5.39
CA ALA A 89 4.88 6.27 -6.68
C ALA A 89 5.77 6.71 -7.85
N ILE A 90 6.24 7.96 -7.83
CA ILE A 90 7.15 8.50 -8.86
C ILE A 90 8.46 7.71 -8.86
N LEU A 91 9.07 7.52 -7.70
CA LEU A 91 10.30 6.76 -7.56
C LEU A 91 10.13 5.32 -8.06
N GLY A 92 9.04 4.68 -7.67
CA GLY A 92 8.74 3.30 -8.09
C GLY A 92 8.57 3.17 -9.59
N VAL A 93 7.88 4.10 -10.23
CA VAL A 93 7.69 4.11 -11.68
C VAL A 93 9.00 4.41 -12.42
N VAL A 94 9.83 5.31 -11.88
CA VAL A 94 11.14 5.60 -12.47
C VAL A 94 12.05 4.38 -12.44
N LEU A 95 12.06 3.65 -11.32
CA LEU A 95 12.89 2.46 -11.17
C LEU A 95 12.32 1.25 -11.94
N MET A 96 11.01 1.12 -11.95
CA MET A 96 10.33 -0.02 -12.57
C MET A 96 9.07 0.44 -13.30
N PRO A 97 9.18 0.96 -14.53
CA PRO A 97 8.02 1.49 -15.27
C PRO A 97 6.90 0.46 -15.51
N ALA A 98 7.25 -0.82 -15.59
CA ALA A 98 6.29 -1.90 -15.81
C ALA A 98 5.83 -2.53 -14.48
N SER A 99 5.60 -1.71 -13.45
CA SER A 99 5.25 -2.17 -12.11
C SER A 99 3.87 -1.70 -11.67
N GLY A 100 3.41 -2.25 -10.55
CA GLY A 100 2.16 -1.84 -9.91
C GLY A 100 2.20 -0.48 -9.22
N PHE A 101 3.32 0.24 -9.23
CA PHE A 101 3.42 1.57 -8.61
C PHE A 101 2.48 2.61 -9.24
N TRP A 102 2.05 2.38 -10.48
CA TRP A 102 1.00 3.20 -11.09
C TRP A 102 -0.30 3.23 -10.28
N LEU A 103 -0.59 2.15 -9.57
CA LEU A 103 -1.78 2.04 -8.72
C LEU A 103 -1.70 2.91 -7.45
N ALA A 104 -0.53 3.46 -7.14
CA ALA A 104 -0.35 4.38 -6.02
C ALA A 104 -0.71 5.83 -6.38
N PHE A 105 -0.77 6.19 -7.66
CA PHE A 105 -1.11 7.54 -8.10
C PHE A 105 -2.54 7.96 -7.73
N PRO A 106 -3.59 7.17 -8.01
CA PRO A 106 -4.95 7.57 -7.66
C PRO A 106 -5.13 7.92 -6.18
N PRO A 107 -4.70 7.09 -5.21
CA PRO A 107 -4.84 7.46 -3.81
C PRO A 107 -4.00 8.68 -3.42
N ALA A 108 -2.77 8.81 -3.95
CA ALA A 108 -1.92 9.97 -3.66
C ALA A 108 -2.57 11.28 -4.13
N ILE A 109 -3.08 11.30 -5.35
CA ILE A 109 -3.76 12.46 -5.92
C ILE A 109 -5.04 12.76 -5.13
N ALA A 110 -5.81 11.74 -4.78
CA ALA A 110 -7.04 11.92 -4.00
C ALA A 110 -6.76 12.54 -2.63
N ILE A 111 -5.71 12.11 -1.95
CA ILE A 111 -5.31 12.68 -0.64
C ILE A 111 -4.97 14.16 -0.79
N LEU A 112 -4.22 14.51 -1.83
CA LEU A 112 -3.79 15.89 -2.06
C LEU A 112 -4.93 16.83 -2.47
N LEU A 113 -5.92 16.31 -3.20
CA LEU A 113 -7.05 17.10 -3.71
C LEU A 113 -8.18 17.26 -2.69
N ARG A 114 -8.26 16.40 -1.70
CA ARG A 114 -9.29 16.48 -0.67
C ARG A 114 -9.09 17.71 0.19
N LYS A 115 -10.14 18.54 0.28
CA LYS A 115 -10.16 19.70 1.15
C LYS A 115 -10.95 19.37 2.43
N PRO A 116 -10.52 19.88 3.59
CA PRO A 116 -11.35 19.80 4.78
C PRO A 116 -12.68 20.48 4.48
N THR A 117 -13.77 19.76 4.67
CA THR A 117 -15.09 20.38 4.72
C THR A 117 -15.08 21.27 5.94
N VAL A 118 -14.99 22.57 5.72
CA VAL A 118 -15.32 23.53 6.77
C VAL A 118 -16.81 23.30 7.04
N ARG A 119 -17.14 22.47 8.02
CA ARG A 119 -18.39 22.68 8.73
C ARG A 119 -18.27 24.09 9.28
N LEU A 120 -18.90 25.01 8.62
CA LEU A 120 -19.31 26.23 9.32
C LEU A 120 -19.98 25.69 10.58
N ALA A 121 -19.26 25.77 11.70
CA ALA A 121 -19.88 25.56 12.98
C ALA A 121 -21.13 26.45 12.93
N SER A 122 -22.30 25.81 12.81
CA SER A 122 -23.55 26.52 12.98
C SER A 122 -23.38 27.20 14.31
N ALA A 123 -23.23 28.54 14.27
CA ALA A 123 -23.10 29.32 15.48
C ALA A 123 -24.25 28.90 16.38
N PRO A 124 -23.99 28.50 17.62
CA PRO A 124 -25.07 28.20 18.54
C PRO A 124 -25.89 29.50 18.68
N THR A 125 -27.06 29.42 18.18
CA THR A 125 -28.06 30.45 18.46
C THR A 125 -28.41 30.41 19.93
#